data_4b19012cbd8171953b4aaf5c88bb1614
#
_entry.id   4b19012cbd8171953b4aaf5c88bb1614
#
_cell.length_a   1.000
_cell.length_b   1.000
_cell.length_c   1.000
_cell.angle_alpha   90.00
_cell.angle_beta   90.00
_cell.angle_gamma   90.00
#
_symmetry.space_group_name_H-M   'P 1'
#
loop_
_entity.id
_entity.type
_entity.pdbx_description
1 polymer ?
#
loop_
_entity_poly.entity_id
_entity_poly.type
_entity_poly.pdbx_seq_one_letter_code
_entity_poly.pdbx_strand_id
1 'polypeptide(L)'
;MRRTILSFLIFIILILTVVVFFLATKGYETDRFNKFISKEIEKKEKNLNVDLTKIKVKIDLKNLNLFLSTKNPKISFHNADLPISELSVYLDFLSLFKKDPRIKKTLIVTEEIDISDLKKTVTRIKPSNFKSFILNNVQKGKLKSDIDFSFGDNFEISDYKLKGYLKSTDVLINKKIEIKNINLNFIADNEIVLINSISANIDGIPITNGNVEVNIKENYVITGSINSVVEFNEKKLRKLVPKLKNSEFFNNKINFSVKSVNNFNLVFSNTLKLKEYNYSLDGVIEKGKINFNNVYKTQFLKNDIKALNLKKTKVKFTLDNKKNILELDGNYALNGKKDFQNFKVKNELKKGTTNININLNLKEHFLIDFINYRKTSDKIGKIKADISFDKNE
;
A
#
# COMPACT_ATOMS: atom_id res chain seq x y z
N MET A 1 -67.09 30.48 -9.11
CA MET A 1 -66.67 29.09 -8.77
C MET A 1 -65.41 28.64 -9.47
N ARG A 2 -65.32 28.66 -10.81
CA ARG A 2 -64.09 28.16 -11.56
C ARG A 2 -62.81 28.98 -11.24
N ARG A 3 -62.90 30.31 -11.13
CA ARG A 3 -61.78 31.18 -10.78
C ARG A 3 -61.29 30.98 -9.32
N THR A 4 -62.19 30.75 -8.38
CA THR A 4 -61.81 30.50 -6.94
C THR A 4 -61.13 29.16 -6.79
N ILE A 5 -61.59 28.11 -7.53
CA ILE A 5 -60.93 26.81 -7.53
C ILE A 5 -59.53 26.93 -8.15
N LEU A 6 -59.35 27.66 -9.25
CA LEU A 6 -58.07 27.89 -9.88
C LEU A 6 -57.09 28.66 -8.98
N SER A 7 -57.55 29.72 -8.31
CA SER A 7 -56.74 30.48 -7.34
C SER A 7 -56.32 29.61 -6.17
N PHE A 8 -57.19 28.77 -5.66
CA PHE A 8 -56.88 27.82 -4.58
C PHE A 8 -55.85 26.78 -5.04
N LEU A 9 -55.95 26.27 -6.25
CA LEU A 9 -55.01 25.30 -6.81
C LEU A 9 -53.63 25.94 -7.02
N ILE A 10 -53.56 27.19 -7.54
CA ILE A 10 -52.32 27.96 -7.67
C ILE A 10 -51.69 28.22 -6.28
N PHE A 11 -52.48 28.53 -5.28
CA PHE A 11 -51.99 28.76 -3.91
C PHE A 11 -51.39 27.46 -3.31
N ILE A 12 -52.01 26.30 -3.51
CA ILE A 12 -51.49 25.02 -3.07
C ILE A 12 -50.17 24.72 -3.78
N ILE A 13 -50.08 24.91 -5.13
CA ILE A 13 -48.85 24.71 -5.88
C ILE A 13 -47.74 25.64 -5.37
N LEU A 14 -48.03 26.87 -5.08
CA LEU A 14 -47.07 27.83 -4.53
C LEU A 14 -46.55 27.38 -3.16
N ILE A 15 -47.41 26.92 -2.25
CA ILE A 15 -47.02 26.38 -0.95
C ILE A 15 -46.12 25.14 -1.14
N LEU A 16 -46.53 24.22 -2.00
CA LEU A 16 -45.72 23.02 -2.29
C LEU A 16 -44.34 23.36 -2.86
N THR A 17 -44.28 24.36 -3.76
CA THR A 17 -43.03 24.85 -4.32
C THR A 17 -42.11 25.43 -3.24
N VAL A 18 -42.66 26.23 -2.32
CA VAL A 18 -41.90 26.78 -1.19
C VAL A 18 -41.41 25.68 -0.24
N VAL A 19 -42.25 24.70 0.06
CA VAL A 19 -41.88 23.55 0.90
C VAL A 19 -40.77 22.73 0.25
N VAL A 20 -40.92 22.39 -1.05
CA VAL A 20 -39.89 21.65 -1.81
C VAL A 20 -38.59 22.43 -1.88
N PHE A 21 -38.65 23.75 -2.14
CA PHE A 21 -37.48 24.63 -2.15
C PHE A 21 -36.78 24.68 -0.78
N PHE A 22 -37.54 24.76 0.29
CA PHE A 22 -37.00 24.71 1.65
C PHE A 22 -36.36 23.39 1.96
N LEU A 23 -36.98 22.25 1.65
CA LEU A 23 -36.44 20.91 1.83
C LEU A 23 -35.22 20.66 0.95
N ALA A 24 -35.19 21.20 -0.28
CA ALA A 24 -34.04 21.05 -1.18
C ALA A 24 -32.83 21.87 -0.72
N THR A 25 -33.04 23.04 -0.08
CA THR A 25 -31.96 23.94 0.33
C THR A 25 -31.54 23.72 1.78
N LYS A 26 -32.40 24.01 2.74
CA LYS A 26 -32.08 23.91 4.17
C LYS A 26 -32.34 22.54 4.78
N GLY A 27 -33.41 21.87 4.33
CA GLY A 27 -33.92 20.65 4.93
C GLY A 27 -34.69 20.92 6.24
N TYR A 28 -35.28 19.86 6.76
CA TYR A 28 -36.05 19.88 8.02
C TYR A 28 -35.48 18.89 9.01
N GLU A 29 -35.19 19.32 10.26
CA GLU A 29 -34.68 18.46 11.32
C GLU A 29 -35.82 18.03 12.26
N THR A 30 -35.91 16.73 12.56
CA THR A 30 -36.95 16.18 13.43
C THR A 30 -36.44 14.96 14.18
N ASP A 31 -36.98 14.68 15.35
CA ASP A 31 -36.78 13.48 16.15
C ASP A 31 -38.03 12.56 16.18
N ARG A 32 -39.14 13.04 15.63
CA ARG A 32 -40.45 12.35 15.70
C ARG A 32 -40.45 10.94 15.16
N PHE A 33 -39.60 10.66 14.18
CA PHE A 33 -39.53 9.36 13.51
C PHE A 33 -38.46 8.42 14.08
N ASN A 34 -37.61 8.90 14.99
CA ASN A 34 -36.46 8.15 15.48
C ASN A 34 -36.86 6.77 16.04
N LYS A 35 -37.81 6.77 17.00
CA LYS A 35 -38.30 5.52 17.62
C LYS A 35 -38.92 4.56 16.62
N PHE A 36 -39.63 5.07 15.63
CA PHE A 36 -40.24 4.25 14.59
C PHE A 36 -39.18 3.59 13.71
N ILE A 37 -38.22 4.38 13.23
CA ILE A 37 -37.13 3.89 12.37
C ILE A 37 -36.27 2.87 13.13
N SER A 38 -35.86 3.17 14.37
CA SER A 38 -35.08 2.25 15.20
C SER A 38 -35.80 0.90 15.37
N LYS A 39 -37.09 0.92 15.69
CA LYS A 39 -37.88 -0.33 15.83
C LYS A 39 -38.00 -1.11 14.52
N GLU A 40 -38.18 -0.44 13.38
CA GLU A 40 -38.26 -1.14 12.10
C GLU A 40 -36.93 -1.76 11.69
N ILE A 41 -35.81 -1.11 12.02
CA ILE A 41 -34.47 -1.70 11.82
C ILE A 41 -34.26 -2.92 12.71
N GLU A 42 -34.57 -2.81 14.00
CA GLU A 42 -34.44 -3.92 14.97
C GLU A 42 -35.31 -5.13 14.60
N LYS A 43 -36.50 -4.92 14.04
CA LYS A 43 -37.37 -6.01 13.56
C LYS A 43 -36.74 -6.78 12.38
N LYS A 44 -36.06 -6.09 11.48
CA LYS A 44 -35.41 -6.68 10.29
C LYS A 44 -34.08 -7.34 10.65
N GLU A 45 -33.29 -6.74 11.53
CA GLU A 45 -31.97 -7.22 11.95
C GLU A 45 -31.87 -7.18 13.50
N LYS A 46 -32.17 -8.31 14.14
CA LYS A 46 -32.22 -8.44 15.60
C LYS A 46 -30.93 -8.12 16.35
N ASN A 47 -29.81 -8.16 15.64
CA ASN A 47 -28.48 -7.90 16.21
C ASN A 47 -28.02 -6.46 16.02
N LEU A 48 -28.82 -5.61 15.37
CA LEU A 48 -28.50 -4.21 15.07
C LEU A 48 -29.38 -3.30 15.92
N ASN A 49 -28.79 -2.65 16.91
CA ASN A 49 -29.48 -1.62 17.70
C ASN A 49 -29.09 -0.25 17.15
N VAL A 50 -30.07 0.60 16.90
CA VAL A 50 -29.89 1.93 16.35
C VAL A 50 -30.63 2.94 17.20
N ASP A 51 -29.90 3.86 17.81
CA ASP A 51 -30.46 5.02 18.51
C ASP A 51 -30.06 6.28 17.74
N LEU A 52 -31.08 6.89 17.11
CA LEU A 52 -30.89 8.06 16.25
C LEU A 52 -31.04 9.33 17.07
N THR A 53 -30.19 10.29 16.79
CA THR A 53 -30.31 11.66 17.31
C THR A 53 -31.40 12.44 16.55
N LYS A 54 -31.10 13.60 15.97
CA LYS A 54 -32.02 14.30 15.07
C LYS A 54 -31.80 13.81 13.65
N ILE A 55 -32.90 13.56 12.95
CA ILE A 55 -32.88 13.23 11.52
C ILE A 55 -33.11 14.50 10.72
N LYS A 56 -32.20 14.79 9.80
CA LYS A 56 -32.34 15.85 8.82
C LYS A 56 -32.90 15.29 7.53
N VAL A 57 -34.04 15.82 7.13
CA VAL A 57 -34.75 15.43 5.90
C VAL A 57 -34.48 16.47 4.81
N LYS A 58 -33.99 16.04 3.65
CA LYS A 58 -33.80 16.87 2.45
C LYS A 58 -34.35 16.19 1.21
N ILE A 59 -34.64 16.96 0.19
CA ILE A 59 -34.98 16.47 -1.15
C ILE A 59 -33.83 16.77 -2.10
N ASP A 60 -33.30 15.72 -2.72
CA ASP A 60 -32.39 15.85 -3.87
C ASP A 60 -33.21 15.90 -5.15
N LEU A 61 -33.43 17.10 -5.66
CA LEU A 61 -34.22 17.31 -6.87
C LEU A 61 -33.55 16.77 -8.14
N LYS A 62 -32.21 16.71 -8.14
CA LYS A 62 -31.45 16.23 -9.30
C LYS A 62 -31.66 14.73 -9.53
N ASN A 63 -31.64 13.96 -8.45
CA ASN A 63 -31.73 12.50 -8.49
C ASN A 63 -33.10 11.98 -8.06
N LEU A 64 -34.07 12.88 -7.75
CA LEU A 64 -35.40 12.57 -7.23
C LEU A 64 -35.34 11.62 -6.02
N ASN A 65 -34.46 11.92 -5.07
CA ASN A 65 -34.30 11.16 -3.85
C ASN A 65 -34.72 11.96 -2.62
N LEU A 66 -35.30 11.28 -1.64
CA LEU A 66 -35.42 11.79 -0.29
C LEU A 66 -34.12 11.43 0.45
N PHE A 67 -33.43 12.43 0.95
CA PHE A 67 -32.20 12.28 1.70
C PHE A 67 -32.49 12.41 3.21
N LEU A 68 -32.16 11.37 3.96
CA LEU A 68 -32.26 11.34 5.42
C LEU A 68 -30.84 11.24 5.98
N SER A 69 -30.45 12.15 6.86
CA SER A 69 -29.15 12.05 7.54
C SER A 69 -29.28 12.28 9.04
N THR A 70 -28.43 11.59 9.80
CA THR A 70 -28.29 11.79 11.24
C THR A 70 -26.80 11.84 11.59
N LYS A 71 -26.46 12.71 12.55
CA LYS A 71 -25.09 12.85 13.05
C LYS A 71 -24.94 12.15 14.40
N ASN A 72 -23.79 11.51 14.59
CA ASN A 72 -23.42 10.81 15.83
C ASN A 72 -24.54 9.85 16.31
N PRO A 73 -25.10 8.99 15.43
CA PRO A 73 -26.06 7.98 15.88
C PRO A 73 -25.34 6.96 16.75
N LYS A 74 -26.03 6.44 17.78
CA LYS A 74 -25.51 5.30 18.53
C LYS A 74 -25.96 4.04 17.83
N ILE A 75 -25.02 3.35 17.22
CA ILE A 75 -25.30 2.10 16.50
C ILE A 75 -24.44 1.01 17.11
N SER A 76 -25.05 -0.10 17.50
CA SER A 76 -24.34 -1.28 17.97
C SER A 76 -24.75 -2.53 17.19
N PHE A 77 -23.77 -3.35 16.84
CA PHE A 77 -23.95 -4.63 16.16
C PHE A 77 -23.45 -5.77 17.04
N HIS A 78 -24.31 -6.72 17.36
CA HIS A 78 -24.03 -7.79 18.35
C HIS A 78 -23.47 -7.23 19.67
N ASN A 79 -24.03 -6.15 20.19
CA ASN A 79 -23.57 -5.41 21.38
C ASN A 79 -22.15 -4.83 21.28
N ALA A 80 -21.60 -4.60 20.08
CA ALA A 80 -20.40 -3.81 19.87
C ALA A 80 -20.78 -2.47 19.27
N ASP A 81 -20.40 -1.40 19.93
CA ASP A 81 -20.63 -0.05 19.44
C ASP A 81 -19.84 0.20 18.16
N LEU A 82 -20.51 0.75 17.16
CA LEU A 82 -19.91 1.18 15.90
C LEU A 82 -19.73 2.70 15.98
N PRO A 83 -18.50 3.20 15.97
CA PRO A 83 -18.22 4.63 16.03
C PRO A 83 -18.54 5.29 14.68
N ILE A 84 -19.78 5.69 14.52
CA ILE A 84 -20.31 6.31 13.31
C ILE A 84 -20.56 7.80 13.58
N SER A 85 -19.90 8.67 12.81
CA SER A 85 -20.07 10.12 12.89
C SER A 85 -21.28 10.61 12.08
N GLU A 86 -21.60 9.93 10.95
CA GLU A 86 -22.75 10.29 10.12
C GLU A 86 -23.32 9.05 9.44
N LEU A 87 -24.63 8.94 9.45
CA LEU A 87 -25.39 7.98 8.67
C LEU A 87 -26.35 8.72 7.75
N SER A 88 -26.29 8.46 6.45
CA SER A 88 -27.17 9.06 5.45
C SER A 88 -27.83 8.00 4.60
N VAL A 89 -29.12 8.12 4.37
CA VAL A 89 -29.93 7.19 3.60
C VAL A 89 -30.63 7.95 2.48
N TYR A 90 -30.53 7.44 1.26
CA TYR A 90 -31.20 7.97 0.07
C TYR A 90 -32.33 7.06 -0.32
N LEU A 91 -33.56 7.56 -0.23
CA LEU A 91 -34.78 6.85 -0.61
C LEU A 91 -35.23 7.30 -1.99
N ASP A 92 -35.70 6.38 -2.81
CA ASP A 92 -36.37 6.73 -4.05
C ASP A 92 -37.68 7.49 -3.74
N PHE A 93 -37.74 8.76 -4.15
CA PHE A 93 -38.88 9.62 -3.87
C PHE A 93 -40.21 9.04 -4.39
N LEU A 94 -40.20 8.47 -5.58
CA LEU A 94 -41.40 7.87 -6.17
C LEU A 94 -41.85 6.59 -5.45
N SER A 95 -40.92 5.88 -4.80
CA SER A 95 -41.24 4.67 -4.04
C SER A 95 -41.97 4.96 -2.75
N LEU A 96 -41.87 6.20 -2.22
CA LEU A 96 -42.60 6.60 -0.99
C LEU A 96 -44.13 6.54 -1.15
N PHE A 97 -44.62 6.63 -2.38
CA PHE A 97 -46.04 6.50 -2.72
C PHE A 97 -46.45 5.04 -2.96
N LYS A 98 -45.54 4.08 -2.85
CA LYS A 98 -45.76 2.67 -2.98
C LYS A 98 -45.79 2.00 -1.59
N LYS A 99 -46.24 0.76 -1.55
CA LYS A 99 -46.37 -0.01 -0.32
C LYS A 99 -45.03 -0.26 0.38
N ASP A 100 -43.94 -0.33 -0.40
CA ASP A 100 -42.58 -0.60 0.08
C ASP A 100 -41.61 0.49 -0.41
N PRO A 101 -41.23 1.46 0.45
CA PRO A 101 -40.20 2.46 0.11
C PRO A 101 -38.84 1.81 -0.18
N ARG A 102 -38.19 2.25 -1.27
CA ARG A 102 -36.89 1.70 -1.69
C ARG A 102 -35.74 2.57 -1.23
N ILE A 103 -34.77 1.95 -0.58
CA ILE A 103 -33.44 2.58 -0.32
C ILE A 103 -32.62 2.38 -1.58
N LYS A 104 -32.11 3.48 -2.15
CA LYS A 104 -31.17 3.45 -3.29
C LYS A 104 -29.73 3.36 -2.81
N LYS A 105 -29.44 4.09 -1.72
CA LYS A 105 -28.06 4.30 -1.30
C LYS A 105 -27.99 4.58 0.21
N THR A 106 -26.94 4.11 0.84
CA THR A 106 -26.60 4.45 2.23
C THR A 106 -25.13 4.88 2.32
N LEU A 107 -24.88 6.01 2.93
CA LEU A 107 -23.54 6.50 3.24
C LEU A 107 -23.32 6.43 4.75
N ILE A 108 -22.25 5.76 5.15
CA ILE A 108 -21.79 5.63 6.54
C ILE A 108 -20.43 6.30 6.64
N VAL A 109 -20.29 7.31 7.48
CA VAL A 109 -19.01 7.94 7.82
C VAL A 109 -18.62 7.50 9.21
N THR A 110 -17.47 6.84 9.34
CA THR A 110 -16.97 6.42 10.66
C THR A 110 -16.22 7.57 11.35
N GLU A 111 -16.15 7.51 12.66
CA GLU A 111 -15.11 8.22 13.40
C GLU A 111 -13.75 7.55 13.15
N GLU A 112 -12.67 8.10 13.70
CA GLU A 112 -11.38 7.42 13.74
C GLU A 112 -11.44 6.26 14.73
N ILE A 113 -11.33 5.03 14.27
CA ILE A 113 -11.51 3.79 15.03
C ILE A 113 -10.14 3.22 15.38
N ASP A 114 -9.90 2.91 16.64
CA ASP A 114 -8.73 2.12 17.02
C ASP A 114 -8.88 0.67 16.55
N ILE A 115 -7.80 0.09 16.04
CA ILE A 115 -7.79 -1.31 15.56
C ILE A 115 -8.21 -2.29 16.65
N SER A 116 -7.91 -2.01 17.92
CA SER A 116 -8.35 -2.81 19.06
C SER A 116 -9.88 -2.92 19.16
N ASP A 117 -10.58 -1.80 18.90
CA ASP A 117 -12.05 -1.76 18.94
C ASP A 117 -12.64 -2.35 17.66
N LEU A 118 -12.02 -2.07 16.51
CA LEU A 118 -12.38 -2.74 15.27
C LEU A 118 -12.30 -4.27 15.40
N LYS A 119 -11.28 -4.82 16.06
CA LYS A 119 -11.14 -6.25 16.30
C LYS A 119 -12.32 -6.82 17.11
N LYS A 120 -12.81 -6.12 18.14
CA LYS A 120 -13.98 -6.55 18.92
C LYS A 120 -15.21 -6.70 18.02
N THR A 121 -15.44 -5.78 17.11
CA THR A 121 -16.54 -5.85 16.13
C THR A 121 -16.32 -6.97 15.12
N VAL A 122 -15.11 -7.06 14.55
CA VAL A 122 -14.75 -8.07 13.55
C VAL A 122 -14.86 -9.50 14.08
N THR A 123 -14.59 -9.75 15.37
CA THR A 123 -14.79 -11.11 15.95
C THR A 123 -16.20 -11.64 15.81
N ARG A 124 -17.20 -10.77 15.70
CA ARG A 124 -18.64 -11.10 15.65
C ARG A 124 -19.18 -11.34 14.23
N ILE A 125 -18.38 -11.02 13.20
CA ILE A 125 -18.73 -11.24 11.79
C ILE A 125 -18.42 -12.70 11.42
N LYS A 126 -19.06 -13.21 10.36
CA LYS A 126 -18.80 -14.55 9.81
C LYS A 126 -17.29 -14.77 9.53
N PRO A 127 -16.78 -16.00 9.69
CA PRO A 127 -15.39 -16.33 9.38
C PRO A 127 -15.04 -16.00 7.93
N SER A 128 -13.89 -15.34 7.72
CA SER A 128 -13.32 -15.06 6.40
C SER A 128 -11.79 -14.95 6.51
N ASN A 129 -11.10 -15.09 5.38
CA ASN A 129 -9.64 -14.89 5.32
C ASN A 129 -9.25 -13.47 5.74
N PHE A 130 -10.03 -12.47 5.36
CA PHE A 130 -9.81 -11.08 5.74
C PHE A 130 -9.98 -10.87 7.26
N LYS A 131 -11.02 -11.43 7.86
CA LYS A 131 -11.20 -11.42 9.32
C LYS A 131 -9.99 -12.03 10.02
N SER A 132 -9.56 -13.21 9.59
CA SER A 132 -8.39 -13.88 10.15
C SER A 132 -7.13 -13.05 10.02
N PHE A 133 -6.93 -12.39 8.88
CA PHE A 133 -5.79 -11.50 8.66
C PHE A 133 -5.80 -10.33 9.66
N ILE A 134 -6.92 -9.61 9.81
CA ILE A 134 -7.01 -8.47 10.74
C ILE A 134 -6.74 -8.92 12.18
N LEU A 135 -7.37 -10.01 12.61
CA LEU A 135 -7.25 -10.47 13.99
C LEU A 135 -5.83 -10.91 14.35
N ASN A 136 -5.16 -11.59 13.43
CA ASN A 136 -3.87 -12.24 13.70
C ASN A 136 -2.66 -11.38 13.35
N ASN A 137 -2.76 -10.50 12.35
CA ASN A 137 -1.59 -9.80 11.80
C ASN A 137 -1.58 -8.31 12.12
N VAL A 138 -2.72 -7.62 12.16
CA VAL A 138 -2.75 -6.19 12.50
C VAL A 138 -2.66 -6.04 14.01
N GLN A 139 -1.66 -5.29 14.50
CA GLN A 139 -1.41 -5.19 15.96
C GLN A 139 -2.04 -3.95 16.58
N LYS A 140 -1.83 -2.80 15.98
CA LYS A 140 -2.37 -1.51 16.40
C LYS A 140 -2.57 -0.61 15.19
N GLY A 141 -3.16 0.54 15.40
CA GLY A 141 -3.36 1.57 14.39
C GLY A 141 -4.75 2.17 14.49
N LYS A 142 -5.02 3.09 13.59
CA LYS A 142 -6.29 3.80 13.48
C LYS A 142 -6.81 3.72 12.05
N LEU A 143 -8.12 3.50 11.94
CA LEU A 143 -8.85 3.44 10.68
C LEU A 143 -9.94 4.51 10.68
N LYS A 144 -10.07 5.26 9.59
CA LYS A 144 -11.27 6.02 9.28
C LYS A 144 -11.74 5.65 7.90
N SER A 145 -13.06 5.47 7.73
CA SER A 145 -13.60 5.18 6.41
C SER A 145 -15.00 5.77 6.20
N ASP A 146 -15.24 6.14 4.95
CA ASP A 146 -16.56 6.45 4.42
C ASP A 146 -16.98 5.24 3.56
N ILE A 147 -18.15 4.71 3.84
CA ILE A 147 -18.69 3.53 3.18
C ILE A 147 -19.96 3.92 2.46
N ASP A 148 -20.02 3.65 1.17
CA ASP A 148 -21.12 3.96 0.30
C ASP A 148 -21.69 2.64 -0.23
N PHE A 149 -22.91 2.31 0.15
CA PHE A 149 -23.62 1.13 -0.32
C PHE A 149 -24.71 1.55 -1.30
N SER A 150 -24.75 0.92 -2.46
CA SER A 150 -25.87 0.99 -3.41
C SER A 150 -26.70 -0.29 -3.31
N PHE A 151 -28.01 -0.15 -3.40
CA PHE A 151 -28.95 -1.25 -3.27
C PHE A 151 -29.72 -1.50 -4.56
N GLY A 152 -29.88 -2.76 -4.91
CA GLY A 152 -30.74 -3.22 -5.97
C GLY A 152 -32.21 -3.26 -5.57
N ASP A 153 -33.08 -3.75 -6.48
CA ASP A 153 -34.53 -3.76 -6.31
C ASP A 153 -35.01 -4.64 -5.13
N ASN A 154 -34.28 -5.68 -4.79
CA ASN A 154 -34.60 -6.63 -3.72
C ASN A 154 -33.93 -6.29 -2.38
N PHE A 155 -33.46 -5.05 -2.20
CA PHE A 155 -32.74 -4.62 -1.00
C PHE A 155 -31.38 -5.35 -0.79
N GLU A 156 -30.84 -5.93 -1.84
CA GLU A 156 -29.50 -6.51 -1.84
C GLU A 156 -28.46 -5.43 -2.14
N ILE A 157 -27.28 -5.56 -1.56
CA ILE A 157 -26.16 -4.67 -1.88
C ILE A 157 -25.71 -4.98 -3.30
N SER A 158 -25.97 -4.07 -4.23
CA SER A 158 -25.57 -4.20 -5.64
C SER A 158 -24.14 -3.72 -5.89
N ASP A 159 -23.70 -2.72 -5.15
CA ASP A 159 -22.36 -2.14 -5.24
C ASP A 159 -21.97 -1.49 -3.93
N TYR A 160 -20.66 -1.39 -3.68
CA TYR A 160 -20.14 -0.60 -2.57
C TYR A 160 -18.87 0.16 -2.97
N LYS A 161 -18.68 1.32 -2.36
CA LYS A 161 -17.44 2.08 -2.43
C LYS A 161 -16.97 2.42 -1.03
N LEU A 162 -15.71 2.19 -0.80
CA LEU A 162 -15.03 2.43 0.46
C LEU A 162 -13.90 3.42 0.21
N LYS A 163 -13.81 4.48 0.97
CA LYS A 163 -12.63 5.37 0.96
C LYS A 163 -12.23 5.69 2.38
N GLY A 164 -10.93 5.85 2.61
CA GLY A 164 -10.48 6.14 3.96
C GLY A 164 -8.97 6.19 4.09
N TYR A 165 -8.52 6.07 5.32
CA TYR A 165 -7.09 6.00 5.62
C TYR A 165 -6.79 5.06 6.78
N LEU A 166 -5.57 4.53 6.77
CA LEU A 166 -4.92 3.94 7.94
C LEU A 166 -3.84 4.88 8.45
N LYS A 167 -3.67 4.94 9.77
CA LYS A 167 -2.69 5.79 10.44
C LYS A 167 -1.98 5.04 11.55
N SER A 168 -0.65 5.20 11.59
CA SER A 168 0.22 4.60 12.62
C SER A 168 -0.05 3.11 12.86
N THR A 169 -0.34 2.36 11.79
CA THR A 169 -0.74 0.97 11.85
C THR A 169 0.48 0.06 11.81
N ASP A 170 0.52 -0.95 12.70
CA ASP A 170 1.55 -1.97 12.73
C ASP A 170 0.95 -3.32 12.30
N VAL A 171 1.67 -4.01 11.43
CA VAL A 171 1.29 -5.34 10.90
C VAL A 171 2.47 -6.30 11.03
N LEU A 172 2.19 -7.51 11.50
CA LEU A 172 3.17 -8.60 11.61
C LEU A 172 2.74 -9.78 10.72
N ILE A 173 3.38 -9.93 9.57
CA ILE A 173 3.04 -10.97 8.60
C ILE A 173 3.78 -12.26 8.92
N ASN A 174 3.03 -13.37 9.09
CA ASN A 174 3.56 -14.71 9.37
C ASN A 174 4.55 -14.76 10.54
N LYS A 175 4.40 -13.86 11.53
CA LYS A 175 5.31 -13.71 12.68
C LYS A 175 6.79 -13.45 12.31
N LYS A 176 7.06 -12.99 11.10
CA LYS A 176 8.43 -12.80 10.57
C LYS A 176 8.68 -11.42 10.00
N ILE A 177 7.75 -10.89 9.22
CA ILE A 177 7.92 -9.59 8.54
C ILE A 177 7.16 -8.55 9.34
N GLU A 178 7.88 -7.58 9.89
CA GLU A 178 7.31 -6.50 10.67
C GLU A 178 7.18 -5.25 9.82
N ILE A 179 5.94 -4.75 9.69
CA ILE A 179 5.64 -3.50 9.01
C ILE A 179 5.10 -2.53 10.05
N LYS A 180 5.83 -1.46 10.32
CA LYS A 180 5.49 -0.46 11.33
C LYS A 180 5.11 0.89 10.76
N ASN A 181 4.32 1.62 11.53
CA ASN A 181 3.95 3.00 11.24
C ASN A 181 3.37 3.17 9.83
N ILE A 182 2.52 2.24 9.42
CA ILE A 182 1.83 2.33 8.13
C ILE A 182 0.87 3.52 8.18
N ASN A 183 1.06 4.44 7.24
CA ASN A 183 0.08 5.46 6.91
C ASN A 183 -0.22 5.32 5.43
N LEU A 184 -1.50 5.35 5.08
CA LEU A 184 -1.95 5.24 3.69
C LEU A 184 -3.37 5.75 3.55
N ASN A 185 -3.73 6.15 2.32
CA ASN A 185 -5.11 6.36 1.92
C ASN A 185 -5.55 5.22 1.00
N PHE A 186 -6.82 4.88 1.03
CA PHE A 186 -7.37 3.84 0.16
C PHE A 186 -8.73 4.24 -0.41
N ILE A 187 -9.01 3.70 -1.58
CA ILE A 187 -10.34 3.65 -2.21
C ILE A 187 -10.54 2.22 -2.68
N ALA A 188 -11.67 1.63 -2.40
CA ALA A 188 -11.98 0.26 -2.75
C ALA A 188 -13.42 0.13 -3.25
N ASP A 189 -13.63 -0.80 -4.17
CA ASP A 189 -14.94 -1.29 -4.59
C ASP A 189 -14.89 -2.81 -4.72
N ASN A 190 -15.87 -3.40 -5.40
CA ASN A 190 -15.98 -4.85 -5.59
C ASN A 190 -14.82 -5.48 -6.38
N GLU A 191 -14.10 -4.70 -7.19
CA GLU A 191 -13.13 -5.20 -8.15
C GLU A 191 -11.70 -4.72 -7.84
N ILE A 192 -11.56 -3.50 -7.32
CA ILE A 192 -10.27 -2.82 -7.23
C ILE A 192 -10.10 -2.17 -5.85
N VAL A 193 -8.90 -2.31 -5.29
CA VAL A 193 -8.43 -1.50 -4.15
C VAL A 193 -7.26 -0.65 -4.62
N LEU A 194 -7.42 0.67 -4.56
CA LEU A 194 -6.37 1.64 -4.83
C LEU A 194 -5.83 2.19 -3.51
N ILE A 195 -4.54 2.03 -3.29
CA ILE A 195 -3.84 2.50 -2.10
C ILE A 195 -2.80 3.52 -2.54
N ASN A 196 -2.78 4.67 -1.90
CA ASN A 196 -1.84 5.75 -2.22
C ASN A 196 -1.27 6.42 -0.97
N SER A 197 -0.28 7.29 -1.18
CA SER A 197 0.41 8.02 -0.10
C SER A 197 0.98 7.10 0.98
N ILE A 198 1.50 5.93 0.57
CA ILE A 198 1.98 4.92 1.49
C ILE A 198 3.28 5.41 2.13
N SER A 199 3.31 5.46 3.45
CA SER A 199 4.54 5.53 4.24
C SER A 199 4.55 4.42 5.29
N ALA A 200 5.71 3.80 5.51
CA ALA A 200 5.85 2.66 6.42
C ALA A 200 7.32 2.40 6.74
N ASN A 201 7.56 1.48 7.68
CA ASN A 201 8.87 0.88 7.92
C ASN A 201 8.75 -0.64 7.81
N ILE A 202 9.38 -1.24 6.81
CA ILE A 202 9.37 -2.69 6.60
C ILE A 202 10.71 -3.26 7.09
N ASP A 203 10.72 -3.95 8.22
CA ASP A 203 11.94 -4.53 8.82
C ASP A 203 13.11 -3.54 8.94
N GLY A 204 12.83 -2.27 9.23
CA GLY A 204 13.82 -1.21 9.31
C GLY A 204 14.17 -0.55 7.97
N ILE A 205 13.45 -0.88 6.89
CA ILE A 205 13.53 -0.20 5.60
C ILE A 205 12.41 0.86 5.53
N PRO A 206 12.73 2.15 5.53
CA PRO A 206 11.73 3.19 5.43
C PRO A 206 11.18 3.28 4.01
N ILE A 207 9.86 3.23 3.91
CA ILE A 207 9.09 3.56 2.72
C ILE A 207 8.59 4.99 2.87
N THR A 208 8.95 5.86 1.94
CA THR A 208 8.67 7.30 2.03
C THR A 208 7.44 7.72 1.26
N ASN A 209 7.12 6.99 0.21
CA ASN A 209 5.92 7.16 -0.60
C ASN A 209 5.65 5.89 -1.40
N GLY A 210 4.40 5.69 -1.82
CA GLY A 210 4.05 4.58 -2.70
C GLY A 210 2.59 4.57 -3.10
N ASN A 211 2.33 3.80 -4.18
CA ASN A 211 1.00 3.50 -4.66
C ASN A 211 0.92 2.01 -4.94
N VAL A 212 -0.21 1.41 -4.58
CA VAL A 212 -0.50 -0.02 -4.79
C VAL A 212 -1.91 -0.15 -5.31
N GLU A 213 -2.08 -1.00 -6.29
CA GLU A 213 -3.37 -1.42 -6.82
C GLU A 213 -3.56 -2.91 -6.58
N VAL A 214 -4.71 -3.30 -6.07
CA VAL A 214 -5.12 -4.69 -5.88
C VAL A 214 -6.35 -4.94 -6.74
N ASN A 215 -6.21 -5.76 -7.77
CA ASN A 215 -7.31 -6.25 -8.59
C ASN A 215 -7.88 -7.53 -7.96
N ILE A 216 -9.19 -7.53 -7.69
CA ILE A 216 -9.91 -8.62 -7.03
C ILE A 216 -10.78 -9.31 -8.07
N LYS A 217 -10.23 -10.29 -8.78
CA LYS A 217 -10.96 -11.14 -9.74
C LYS A 217 -10.83 -12.60 -9.34
N GLU A 218 -10.64 -13.48 -10.30
CA GLU A 218 -10.34 -14.91 -10.02
C GLU A 218 -9.04 -15.09 -9.23
N ASN A 219 -8.07 -14.23 -9.45
CA ASN A 219 -6.83 -14.13 -8.69
C ASN A 219 -6.68 -12.70 -8.15
N TYR A 220 -5.96 -12.56 -7.03
CA TYR A 220 -5.56 -11.24 -6.54
C TYR A 220 -4.28 -10.81 -7.26
N VAL A 221 -4.37 -9.77 -8.07
CA VAL A 221 -3.21 -9.18 -8.74
C VAL A 221 -2.84 -7.89 -8.01
N ILE A 222 -1.67 -7.86 -7.40
CA ILE A 222 -1.16 -6.72 -6.63
C ILE A 222 -0.02 -6.08 -7.41
N THR A 223 -0.24 -4.89 -7.93
CA THR A 223 0.79 -4.09 -8.59
C THR A 223 1.10 -2.87 -7.75
N GLY A 224 2.36 -2.46 -7.72
CA GLY A 224 2.72 -1.30 -6.94
C GLY A 224 4.09 -0.74 -7.26
N SER A 225 4.26 0.52 -6.83
CA SER A 225 5.53 1.24 -6.86
C SER A 225 5.72 1.94 -5.53
N ILE A 226 6.84 1.68 -4.87
CA ILE A 226 7.19 2.27 -3.58
C ILE A 226 8.60 2.86 -3.60
N ASN A 227 8.75 4.02 -2.97
CA ASN A 227 10.04 4.69 -2.82
C ASN A 227 10.65 4.35 -1.46
N SER A 228 11.93 4.00 -1.47
CA SER A 228 12.68 3.74 -0.24
C SER A 228 14.04 4.42 -0.21
N VAL A 229 14.51 4.72 1.00
CA VAL A 229 15.88 5.16 1.26
C VAL A 229 16.47 4.24 2.31
N VAL A 230 17.41 3.41 1.92
CA VAL A 230 17.97 2.39 2.80
C VAL A 230 19.43 2.72 3.10
N GLU A 231 19.73 2.91 4.36
CA GLU A 231 21.10 2.97 4.84
C GLU A 231 21.58 1.56 5.17
N PHE A 232 22.61 1.13 4.48
CA PHE A 232 23.21 -0.19 4.65
C PHE A 232 24.47 -0.11 5.50
N ASN A 233 24.52 -0.98 6.49
CA ASN A 233 25.71 -1.36 7.21
C ASN A 233 25.82 -2.91 7.21
N GLU A 234 26.91 -3.44 7.72
CA GLU A 234 27.17 -4.88 7.77
C GLU A 234 26.05 -5.66 8.47
N LYS A 235 25.48 -5.14 9.57
CA LYS A 235 24.39 -5.78 10.35
C LYS A 235 23.12 -5.89 9.50
N LYS A 236 22.75 -4.79 8.85
CA LYS A 236 21.54 -4.75 8.02
C LYS A 236 21.66 -5.64 6.79
N LEU A 237 22.83 -5.66 6.15
CA LEU A 237 23.09 -6.55 5.02
C LEU A 237 23.02 -8.02 5.44
N ARG A 238 23.60 -8.42 6.58
CA ARG A 238 23.46 -9.80 7.12
C ARG A 238 22.00 -10.21 7.33
N LYS A 239 21.16 -9.28 7.78
CA LYS A 239 19.73 -9.54 7.99
C LYS A 239 18.99 -9.73 6.67
N LEU A 240 19.28 -8.91 5.67
CA LEU A 240 18.59 -8.90 4.38
C LEU A 240 19.07 -10.02 3.43
N VAL A 241 20.31 -10.51 3.61
CA VAL A 241 20.87 -11.56 2.77
C VAL A 241 21.31 -12.76 3.64
N PRO A 242 20.35 -13.54 4.19
CA PRO A 242 20.65 -14.62 5.14
C PRO A 242 21.60 -15.69 4.60
N LYS A 243 21.56 -15.95 3.28
CA LYS A 243 22.47 -16.93 2.62
C LYS A 243 23.94 -16.54 2.72
N LEU A 244 24.25 -15.26 2.83
CA LEU A 244 25.61 -14.73 2.98
C LEU A 244 25.97 -14.42 4.43
N LYS A 245 25.14 -14.80 5.40
CA LYS A 245 25.32 -14.45 6.83
C LYS A 245 26.71 -14.78 7.36
N ASN A 246 27.28 -15.89 6.91
CA ASN A 246 28.61 -16.39 7.33
C ASN A 246 29.74 -15.93 6.39
N SER A 247 29.46 -15.11 5.37
CA SER A 247 30.49 -14.60 4.48
C SER A 247 31.44 -13.65 5.22
N GLU A 248 32.73 -13.83 5.02
CA GLU A 248 33.79 -12.94 5.52
C GLU A 248 33.62 -11.49 5.02
N PHE A 249 32.95 -11.30 3.90
CA PHE A 249 32.61 -9.97 3.37
C PHE A 249 31.92 -9.09 4.40
N PHE A 250 31.03 -9.64 5.24
CA PHE A 250 30.34 -8.90 6.29
C PHE A 250 31.16 -8.62 7.53
N ASN A 251 32.39 -9.06 7.59
CA ASN A 251 33.33 -8.65 8.65
C ASN A 251 33.89 -7.25 8.37
N ASN A 252 33.70 -6.73 7.15
CA ASN A 252 34.17 -5.41 6.74
C ASN A 252 33.20 -4.31 7.21
N LYS A 253 33.71 -3.10 7.44
CA LYS A 253 32.87 -1.93 7.73
C LYS A 253 32.25 -1.42 6.47
N ILE A 254 30.93 -1.57 6.35
CA ILE A 254 30.14 -1.21 5.18
C ILE A 254 29.25 -0.02 5.53
N ASN A 255 29.26 1.01 4.69
CA ASN A 255 28.38 2.16 4.83
C ASN A 255 28.02 2.70 3.44
N PHE A 256 26.77 2.55 3.04
CA PHE A 256 26.21 3.21 1.87
C PHE A 256 24.69 3.36 2.00
N SER A 257 24.16 4.36 1.31
CA SER A 257 22.73 4.62 1.24
C SER A 257 22.25 4.42 -0.20
N VAL A 258 21.14 3.70 -0.35
CA VAL A 258 20.47 3.50 -1.64
C VAL A 258 19.12 4.21 -1.58
N LYS A 259 18.92 5.16 -2.49
CA LYS A 259 17.59 5.69 -2.81
C LYS A 259 17.05 4.90 -3.96
N SER A 260 15.86 4.33 -3.83
CA SER A 260 15.30 3.46 -4.87
C SER A 260 13.82 3.62 -5.06
N VAL A 261 13.39 3.33 -6.29
CA VAL A 261 12.01 3.04 -6.67
C VAL A 261 11.92 1.52 -6.82
N ASN A 262 10.92 0.94 -6.16
CA ASN A 262 10.71 -0.50 -6.14
C ASN A 262 9.35 -0.78 -6.75
N ASN A 263 9.33 -1.49 -7.88
CA ASN A 263 8.10 -1.89 -8.55
C ASN A 263 7.87 -3.38 -8.36
N PHE A 264 6.63 -3.77 -8.16
CA PHE A 264 6.27 -5.18 -8.00
C PHE A 264 4.94 -5.50 -8.65
N ASN A 265 4.85 -6.74 -9.11
CA ASN A 265 3.61 -7.36 -9.57
C ASN A 265 3.56 -8.77 -8.96
N LEU A 266 2.53 -9.01 -8.14
CA LEU A 266 2.36 -10.24 -7.39
C LEU A 266 0.99 -10.83 -7.75
N VAL A 267 0.95 -12.11 -8.11
CA VAL A 267 -0.29 -12.83 -8.41
C VAL A 267 -0.53 -13.89 -7.35
N PHE A 268 -1.63 -13.77 -6.63
CA PHE A 268 -2.05 -14.74 -5.63
C PHE A 268 -3.31 -15.47 -6.09
N SER A 269 -3.43 -16.74 -5.74
CA SER A 269 -4.68 -17.47 -5.88
C SER A 269 -5.75 -16.92 -4.92
N ASN A 270 -7.01 -17.33 -5.11
CA ASN A 270 -8.10 -17.07 -4.18
C ASN A 270 -7.84 -17.60 -2.75
N THR A 271 -6.94 -18.58 -2.58
CA THR A 271 -6.48 -19.09 -1.27
C THR A 271 -5.23 -18.36 -0.74
N LEU A 272 -4.88 -17.20 -1.31
CA LEU A 272 -3.73 -16.37 -0.95
C LEU A 272 -2.36 -17.07 -1.08
N LYS A 273 -2.24 -18.05 -1.99
CA LYS A 273 -0.95 -18.63 -2.36
C LYS A 273 -0.31 -17.83 -3.49
N LEU A 274 0.93 -17.40 -3.32
CA LEU A 274 1.70 -16.71 -4.35
C LEU A 274 1.93 -17.65 -5.55
N LYS A 275 1.47 -17.26 -6.74
CA LYS A 275 1.63 -17.98 -8.01
C LYS A 275 2.78 -17.40 -8.82
N GLU A 276 2.77 -16.10 -9.00
CA GLU A 276 3.73 -15.37 -9.81
C GLU A 276 4.19 -14.12 -9.09
N TYR A 277 5.43 -13.75 -9.32
CA TYR A 277 5.97 -12.50 -8.84
C TYR A 277 6.96 -11.92 -9.84
N ASN A 278 6.94 -10.61 -9.94
CA ASN A 278 7.95 -9.80 -10.61
C ASN A 278 8.28 -8.62 -9.69
N TYR A 279 9.55 -8.41 -9.44
CA TYR A 279 10.03 -7.30 -8.64
C TYR A 279 11.20 -6.64 -9.36
N SER A 280 11.20 -5.32 -9.41
CA SER A 280 12.33 -4.52 -9.89
C SER A 280 12.65 -3.38 -8.93
N LEU A 281 13.94 -3.14 -8.77
CA LEU A 281 14.48 -2.02 -8.04
C LEU A 281 15.35 -1.21 -8.99
N ASP A 282 15.06 0.08 -9.10
CA ASP A 282 15.91 1.10 -9.72
C ASP A 282 16.37 2.05 -8.63
N GLY A 283 17.70 2.07 -8.38
CA GLY A 283 18.25 2.83 -7.27
C GLY A 283 19.58 3.51 -7.60
N VAL A 284 20.01 4.38 -6.70
CA VAL A 284 21.30 5.09 -6.81
C VAL A 284 21.99 5.08 -5.45
N ILE A 285 23.28 4.71 -5.44
CA ILE A 285 24.21 4.93 -4.35
C ILE A 285 24.95 6.24 -4.67
N GLU A 286 24.61 7.33 -3.98
CA GLU A 286 25.30 8.61 -4.17
C GLU A 286 26.75 8.54 -3.68
N LYS A 287 26.94 7.97 -2.50
CA LYS A 287 28.24 7.70 -1.90
C LYS A 287 28.19 6.40 -1.11
N GLY A 288 29.21 5.58 -1.27
CA GLY A 288 29.35 4.34 -0.52
C GLY A 288 30.81 4.10 -0.15
N LYS A 289 31.03 3.43 0.99
CA LYS A 289 32.35 3.05 1.45
C LYS A 289 32.34 1.67 2.08
N ILE A 290 33.31 0.87 1.67
CA ILE A 290 33.63 -0.42 2.28
C ILE A 290 35.08 -0.35 2.73
N ASN A 291 35.33 -0.47 4.05
CA ASN A 291 36.68 -0.60 4.59
C ASN A 291 36.91 -2.07 4.89
N PHE A 292 37.92 -2.66 4.28
CA PHE A 292 38.29 -4.05 4.49
C PHE A 292 39.05 -4.20 5.81
N ASN A 293 38.60 -5.08 6.70
CA ASN A 293 39.29 -5.37 7.96
C ASN A 293 40.59 -6.13 7.70
N ASN A 294 40.53 -7.11 6.77
CA ASN A 294 41.72 -7.77 6.25
C ASN A 294 42.06 -7.14 4.92
N VAL A 295 43.30 -6.74 4.76
CA VAL A 295 43.81 -6.13 3.52
C VAL A 295 43.70 -7.15 2.39
N TYR A 296 43.00 -6.78 1.31
CA TYR A 296 42.89 -7.64 0.14
C TYR A 296 44.19 -7.59 -0.67
N LYS A 297 44.93 -8.68 -0.63
CA LYS A 297 46.13 -8.86 -1.41
C LYS A 297 45.80 -9.58 -2.71
N THR A 298 46.28 -9.07 -3.81
CA THR A 298 46.17 -9.72 -5.11
C THR A 298 47.50 -9.64 -5.85
N GLN A 299 47.88 -10.72 -6.48
CA GLN A 299 49.10 -10.76 -7.32
C GLN A 299 49.07 -9.81 -8.52
N PHE A 300 47.87 -9.31 -8.87
CA PHE A 300 47.69 -8.44 -10.02
C PHE A 300 47.86 -6.95 -9.70
N LEU A 301 47.79 -6.52 -8.44
CA LEU A 301 47.91 -5.13 -8.05
C LEU A 301 49.15 -4.94 -7.15
N LYS A 302 49.94 -3.91 -7.49
CA LYS A 302 51.10 -3.54 -6.65
C LYS A 302 50.71 -3.14 -5.24
N ASN A 303 49.57 -2.48 -5.07
CA ASN A 303 49.12 -1.98 -3.80
C ASN A 303 47.92 -2.82 -3.29
N ASP A 304 47.96 -3.18 -2.05
CA ASP A 304 46.85 -3.87 -1.37
C ASP A 304 45.58 -3.01 -1.35
N ILE A 305 44.41 -3.66 -1.38
CA ILE A 305 43.14 -2.97 -1.30
C ILE A 305 42.69 -2.93 0.15
N LYS A 306 42.61 -1.71 0.72
CA LYS A 306 42.17 -1.43 2.11
C LYS A 306 40.75 -0.87 2.15
N ALA A 307 40.34 -0.21 1.11
CA ALA A 307 39.01 0.39 1.02
C ALA A 307 38.50 0.49 -0.43
N LEU A 308 37.20 0.36 -0.60
CA LEU A 308 36.48 0.62 -1.83
C LEU A 308 35.48 1.76 -1.58
N ASN A 309 35.59 2.85 -2.34
CA ASN A 309 34.65 3.94 -2.34
C ASN A 309 33.80 3.87 -3.62
N LEU A 310 32.49 4.05 -3.49
CA LEU A 310 31.53 4.13 -4.58
C LEU A 310 30.98 5.55 -4.70
N LYS A 311 30.70 5.99 -5.91
CA LYS A 311 30.12 7.30 -6.18
C LYS A 311 29.19 7.23 -7.39
N LYS A 312 27.96 7.82 -7.24
CA LYS A 312 26.96 7.88 -8.32
C LYS A 312 26.75 6.52 -9.01
N THR A 313 26.58 5.47 -8.21
CA THR A 313 26.42 4.10 -8.69
C THR A 313 24.95 3.78 -8.85
N LYS A 314 24.50 3.52 -10.07
CA LYS A 314 23.16 3.01 -10.38
C LYS A 314 23.09 1.54 -9.95
N VAL A 315 21.99 1.19 -9.32
CA VAL A 315 21.69 -0.17 -8.88
C VAL A 315 20.40 -0.58 -9.55
N LYS A 316 20.42 -1.63 -10.35
CA LYS A 316 19.21 -2.25 -10.88
C LYS A 316 19.14 -3.69 -10.41
N PHE A 317 18.00 -4.07 -9.84
CA PHE A 317 17.74 -5.43 -9.44
C PHE A 317 16.40 -5.88 -10.01
N THR A 318 16.38 -7.06 -10.63
CA THR A 318 15.15 -7.67 -11.14
C THR A 318 15.09 -9.11 -10.63
N LEU A 319 13.91 -9.48 -10.14
CA LEU A 319 13.63 -10.79 -9.58
C LEU A 319 12.29 -11.27 -10.09
N ASP A 320 12.28 -12.43 -10.73
CA ASP A 320 11.08 -13.16 -11.12
C ASP A 320 11.21 -14.66 -10.87
N ASN A 321 10.19 -15.42 -11.22
CA ASN A 321 10.19 -16.89 -11.04
C ASN A 321 11.31 -17.64 -11.80
N LYS A 322 11.99 -17.00 -12.77
CA LYS A 322 12.93 -17.64 -13.69
C LYS A 322 14.37 -17.17 -13.54
N LYS A 323 14.57 -15.92 -13.10
CA LYS A 323 15.88 -15.27 -13.07
C LYS A 323 15.98 -14.19 -12.00
N ASN A 324 17.22 -13.97 -11.55
CA ASN A 324 17.59 -12.83 -10.72
C ASN A 324 18.72 -12.09 -11.42
N ILE A 325 18.57 -10.79 -11.60
CA ILE A 325 19.59 -9.95 -12.24
C ILE A 325 19.91 -8.80 -11.32
N LEU A 326 21.20 -8.61 -11.01
CA LEU A 326 21.74 -7.42 -10.34
C LEU A 326 22.70 -6.73 -11.27
N GLU A 327 22.46 -5.43 -11.54
CA GLU A 327 23.36 -4.58 -12.32
C GLU A 327 23.82 -3.40 -11.46
N LEU A 328 25.12 -3.17 -11.47
CA LEU A 328 25.76 -2.01 -10.86
C LEU A 328 26.52 -1.25 -11.96
N ASP A 329 26.29 0.05 -12.10
CA ASP A 329 26.94 0.91 -13.09
C ASP A 329 27.27 2.24 -12.44
N GLY A 330 28.57 2.54 -12.29
CA GLY A 330 28.96 3.73 -11.55
C GLY A 330 30.45 3.98 -11.50
N ASN A 331 30.88 4.64 -10.44
CA ASN A 331 32.27 5.03 -10.26
C ASN A 331 32.81 4.48 -8.95
N TYR A 332 34.04 4.00 -8.99
CA TYR A 332 34.75 3.51 -7.81
C TYR A 332 36.15 4.12 -7.68
N ALA A 333 36.64 4.15 -6.45
CA ALA A 333 38.02 4.47 -6.15
C ALA A 333 38.54 3.56 -5.05
N LEU A 334 39.80 3.11 -5.16
CA LEU A 334 40.45 2.28 -4.17
C LEU A 334 41.22 3.15 -3.17
N ASN A 335 41.29 2.70 -1.91
CA ASN A 335 42.12 3.26 -0.85
C ASN A 335 41.94 4.77 -0.60
N GLY A 336 40.71 5.30 -0.80
CA GLY A 336 40.40 6.71 -0.55
C GLY A 336 40.96 7.69 -1.58
N LYS A 337 41.44 7.22 -2.73
CA LYS A 337 41.87 8.10 -3.84
C LYS A 337 40.72 8.98 -4.31
N LYS A 338 41.01 10.18 -4.77
CA LYS A 338 40.03 11.14 -5.31
C LYS A 338 39.68 10.89 -6.77
N ASP A 339 40.47 10.08 -7.46
CA ASP A 339 40.34 9.77 -8.88
C ASP A 339 39.44 8.52 -9.05
N PHE A 340 38.21 8.77 -9.37
CA PHE A 340 37.19 7.69 -9.54
C PHE A 340 37.24 7.14 -10.96
N GLN A 341 37.14 5.82 -11.09
CA GLN A 341 37.13 5.07 -12.34
C GLN A 341 35.76 4.43 -12.55
N ASN A 342 35.36 4.29 -13.82
CA ASN A 342 34.06 3.70 -14.17
C ASN A 342 34.11 2.18 -13.98
N PHE A 343 33.00 1.61 -13.55
CA PHE A 343 32.78 0.17 -13.54
C PHE A 343 31.33 -0.18 -13.90
N LYS A 344 31.17 -1.37 -14.45
CA LYS A 344 29.87 -2.00 -14.65
C LYS A 344 29.98 -3.47 -14.27
N VAL A 345 29.06 -3.94 -13.44
CA VAL A 345 28.96 -5.33 -13.05
C VAL A 345 27.52 -5.80 -13.27
N LYS A 346 27.38 -6.93 -13.96
CA LYS A 346 26.09 -7.60 -14.08
C LYS A 346 26.25 -9.01 -13.50
N ASN A 347 25.35 -9.38 -12.57
CA ASN A 347 25.25 -10.72 -12.05
C ASN A 347 23.86 -11.27 -12.40
N GLU A 348 23.81 -12.37 -13.13
CA GLU A 348 22.56 -13.01 -13.54
C GLU A 348 22.55 -14.46 -13.05
N LEU A 349 21.56 -14.81 -12.22
CA LEU A 349 21.25 -16.18 -11.82
C LEU A 349 20.04 -16.66 -12.61
N LYS A 350 20.21 -17.69 -13.43
CA LYS A 350 19.16 -18.28 -14.26
C LYS A 350 19.30 -19.80 -14.29
N LYS A 351 18.22 -20.52 -13.94
CA LYS A 351 18.17 -22.01 -13.95
C LYS A 351 19.33 -22.68 -13.21
N GLY A 352 19.86 -22.08 -12.17
CA GLY A 352 20.97 -22.63 -11.37
C GLY A 352 22.35 -22.16 -11.81
N THR A 353 22.51 -21.64 -13.01
CA THR A 353 23.78 -21.06 -13.52
C THR A 353 23.89 -19.60 -13.13
N THR A 354 25.04 -19.20 -12.60
CA THR A 354 25.38 -17.81 -12.28
C THR A 354 26.35 -17.27 -13.33
N ASN A 355 25.99 -16.16 -13.98
CA ASN A 355 26.83 -15.45 -14.93
C ASN A 355 27.20 -14.08 -14.38
N ILE A 356 28.48 -13.77 -14.27
CA ILE A 356 29.00 -12.49 -13.82
C ILE A 356 29.78 -11.85 -14.94
N ASN A 357 29.30 -10.68 -15.41
CA ASN A 357 30.01 -9.86 -16.37
C ASN A 357 30.58 -8.63 -15.64
N ILE A 358 31.88 -8.42 -15.76
CA ILE A 358 32.61 -7.31 -15.16
C ILE A 358 33.25 -6.49 -16.27
N ASN A 359 33.05 -5.18 -16.23
CA ASN A 359 33.73 -4.22 -17.09
C ASN A 359 34.16 -3.04 -16.21
N LEU A 360 35.45 -2.84 -16.07
CA LEU A 360 35.96 -1.77 -15.24
C LEU A 360 37.18 -1.08 -15.87
N ASN A 361 37.29 0.20 -15.63
CA ASN A 361 38.50 0.95 -15.90
C ASN A 361 39.40 0.87 -14.68
N LEU A 362 40.69 0.53 -14.88
CA LEU A 362 41.65 0.39 -13.81
C LEU A 362 42.82 1.36 -14.01
N LYS A 363 43.00 2.30 -13.09
CA LYS A 363 44.14 3.21 -13.07
C LYS A 363 45.29 2.73 -12.19
N GLU A 364 45.07 1.72 -11.36
CA GLU A 364 46.08 1.13 -10.51
C GLU A 364 47.19 0.48 -11.32
N HIS A 365 48.38 0.38 -10.73
CA HIS A 365 49.50 -0.41 -11.28
C HIS A 365 49.09 -1.88 -11.32
N PHE A 366 49.07 -2.46 -12.52
CA PHE A 366 48.57 -3.79 -12.76
C PHE A 366 49.66 -4.67 -13.41
N LEU A 367 49.82 -5.87 -12.88
CA LEU A 367 50.89 -6.81 -13.24
C LEU A 367 50.28 -8.15 -13.60
N ILE A 368 50.79 -8.79 -14.65
CA ILE A 368 50.52 -10.21 -14.97
C ILE A 368 51.88 -10.86 -15.27
N ASP A 369 52.53 -11.41 -14.26
CA ASP A 369 53.92 -11.85 -14.33
C ASP A 369 54.12 -12.94 -15.33
N PHE A 370 53.20 -13.92 -15.48
CA PHE A 370 53.38 -15.06 -16.39
C PHE A 370 53.39 -14.70 -17.87
N ILE A 371 52.90 -13.50 -18.24
CA ILE A 371 53.02 -12.95 -19.62
C ILE A 371 53.87 -11.68 -19.67
N ASN A 372 54.57 -11.37 -18.58
CA ASN A 372 55.39 -10.17 -18.42
C ASN A 372 54.63 -8.85 -18.76
N TYR A 373 53.35 -8.81 -18.48
CA TYR A 373 52.55 -7.61 -18.76
C TYR A 373 52.57 -6.67 -17.55
N ARG A 374 52.90 -5.41 -17.79
CA ARG A 374 52.92 -4.33 -16.77
C ARG A 374 52.21 -3.08 -17.28
N LYS A 375 51.22 -2.63 -16.49
CA LYS A 375 50.51 -1.37 -16.73
C LYS A 375 50.83 -0.40 -15.59
N THR A 376 51.34 0.77 -15.92
CA THR A 376 51.63 1.84 -14.94
C THR A 376 50.35 2.60 -14.53
N SER A 377 50.41 3.33 -13.42
CA SER A 377 49.25 4.04 -12.87
C SER A 377 48.91 5.36 -13.60
N ASP A 378 49.74 5.81 -14.52
CA ASP A 378 49.51 6.97 -15.41
C ASP A 378 48.53 6.64 -16.56
N LYS A 379 48.39 5.35 -16.90
CA LYS A 379 47.51 4.85 -17.95
C LYS A 379 46.23 4.20 -17.37
N ILE A 380 45.12 4.35 -18.10
CA ILE A 380 43.89 3.68 -17.80
C ILE A 380 43.82 2.35 -18.58
N GLY A 381 43.74 1.24 -17.88
CA GLY A 381 43.47 -0.07 -18.46
C GLY A 381 41.97 -0.37 -18.41
N LYS A 382 41.49 -1.19 -19.35
CA LYS A 382 40.14 -1.75 -19.33
C LYS A 382 40.23 -3.23 -19.04
N ILE A 383 39.48 -3.68 -18.01
CA ILE A 383 39.34 -5.08 -17.69
C ILE A 383 37.92 -5.49 -18.03
N LYS A 384 37.80 -6.58 -18.81
CA LYS A 384 36.55 -7.29 -19.06
C LYS A 384 36.71 -8.72 -18.61
N ALA A 385 35.78 -9.21 -17.81
CA ALA A 385 35.73 -10.60 -17.37
C ALA A 385 34.30 -11.12 -17.46
N ASP A 386 34.16 -12.29 -18.04
CA ASP A 386 32.92 -13.04 -18.10
C ASP A 386 33.16 -14.37 -17.36
N ILE A 387 32.43 -14.57 -16.26
CA ILE A 387 32.58 -15.70 -15.36
C ILE A 387 31.24 -16.43 -15.32
N SER A 388 31.26 -17.73 -15.54
CA SER A 388 30.07 -18.57 -15.46
C SER A 388 30.39 -19.79 -14.56
N PHE A 389 29.46 -20.08 -13.63
CA PHE A 389 29.56 -21.26 -12.78
C PHE A 389 28.17 -21.78 -12.44
N ASP A 390 28.09 -23.11 -12.31
CA ASP A 390 26.86 -23.78 -11.93
C ASP A 390 26.78 -23.96 -10.41
N LYS A 391 25.56 -24.17 -9.90
CA LYS A 391 25.29 -24.27 -8.47
C LYS A 391 25.96 -25.45 -7.76
N ASN A 392 26.53 -26.40 -8.53
CA ASN A 392 27.17 -27.62 -8.03
C ASN A 392 28.71 -27.57 -8.12
N GLU A 393 29.28 -26.43 -8.46
CA GLU A 393 30.74 -26.19 -8.44
C GLU A 393 31.07 -25.14 -7.31
#